data_15f4162bd80b143eada0081eb5c15aef
#
_entry.id   15f4162bd80b143eada0081eb5c15aef
#
_cell.length_a   1.000
_cell.length_b   1.000
_cell.length_c   1.000
_cell.angle_alpha   90.00
_cell.angle_beta   90.00
_cell.angle_gamma   90.00
#
_symmetry.space_group_name_H-M   'P 1'
#
loop_
_entity.id
_entity.type
_entity.pdbx_description
1 polymer ?
#
loop_
_entity_poly.entity_id
_entity_poly.type
_entity_poly.pdbx_seq_one_letter_code
_entity_poly.pdbx_strand_id
1 'polypeptide(L)'
;MWLSYSLMGTEALTFKSPIKLITSPTVKWIDNFFQQQSFLDHYILLLIVALTFLFFSLRSLTKLIRSLVMLRLENFFDTHIFKTAARAMFFGVIITILVQSSSITTSLVVPLAGAGILQLRQIFPYTLGANIGTTVTSLLASMVSGTIAPLSVALAHLLFNIFGIGLLWPIEKIRDIPAKLAESFAERASENKIFPI
;
A
#
# COMPACT_ATOMS: atom_id res chain seq x y z
N MET A 1 -1.85 -20.36 -10.18
CA MET A 1 -2.86 -21.35 -10.60
C MET A 1 -2.60 -22.71 -9.99
N TRP A 2 -1.39 -23.27 -10.00
CA TRP A 2 -1.09 -24.60 -9.43
C TRP A 2 -1.25 -24.66 -7.90
N LEU A 3 -0.81 -23.62 -7.17
CA LEU A 3 -0.98 -23.49 -5.71
C LEU A 3 -2.45 -23.41 -5.28
N SER A 4 -3.31 -22.81 -6.09
CA SER A 4 -4.74 -22.75 -5.81
C SER A 4 -5.43 -24.09 -6.02
N TYR A 5 -4.98 -24.90 -6.99
CA TYR A 5 -5.50 -26.25 -7.24
C TYR A 5 -5.10 -27.23 -6.14
N SER A 6 -3.89 -27.14 -5.60
CA SER A 6 -3.47 -27.99 -4.47
C SER A 6 -4.26 -27.70 -3.19
N LEU A 7 -4.80 -26.48 -3.04
CA LEU A 7 -5.66 -26.10 -1.93
C LEU A 7 -7.16 -26.42 -2.19
N MET A 8 -7.56 -26.67 -3.44
CA MET A 8 -8.92 -27.06 -3.81
C MET A 8 -9.23 -28.54 -3.58
N GLY A 9 -8.24 -29.40 -3.39
CA GLY A 9 -8.40 -30.86 -3.23
C GLY A 9 -8.80 -31.33 -1.83
N THR A 10 -8.92 -30.44 -0.87
CA THR A 10 -9.41 -30.77 0.47
C THR A 10 -10.71 -30.01 0.73
N GLU A 11 -11.75 -30.73 1.07
CA GLU A 11 -13.08 -30.26 1.48
C GLU A 11 -13.04 -28.90 2.14
N ALA A 12 -13.78 -27.94 1.58
CA ALA A 12 -14.01 -26.58 2.02
C ALA A 12 -13.27 -26.17 3.31
N LEU A 13 -11.96 -25.91 3.20
CA LEU A 13 -11.23 -25.29 4.30
C LEU A 13 -11.86 -23.91 4.51
N THR A 14 -12.83 -23.87 5.42
CA THR A 14 -13.36 -22.59 5.93
C THR A 14 -12.22 -21.88 6.63
N PHE A 15 -11.51 -21.06 5.90
CA PHE A 15 -10.44 -20.25 6.44
C PHE A 15 -11.07 -19.27 7.44
N LYS A 16 -10.88 -19.51 8.73
CA LYS A 16 -11.31 -18.58 9.78
C LYS A 16 -10.35 -17.39 9.76
N SER A 17 -10.74 -16.34 9.05
CA SER A 17 -9.96 -15.12 9.00
C SER A 17 -9.75 -14.55 10.41
N PRO A 18 -8.49 -14.36 10.85
CA PRO A 18 -8.20 -13.71 12.14
C PRO A 18 -8.81 -12.30 12.25
N ILE A 19 -8.82 -11.58 11.14
CA ILE A 19 -9.41 -10.23 11.07
C ILE A 19 -10.92 -10.30 11.31
N LYS A 20 -11.59 -11.30 10.72
CA LYS A 20 -13.02 -11.51 10.89
C LYS A 20 -13.37 -11.87 12.35
N LEU A 21 -12.51 -12.61 13.03
CA LEU A 21 -12.70 -12.93 14.47
C LEU A 21 -12.65 -11.67 15.34
N ILE A 22 -11.73 -10.75 15.06
CA ILE A 22 -11.56 -9.51 15.81
C ILE A 22 -12.67 -8.51 15.50
N THR A 23 -13.09 -8.39 14.23
CA THR A 23 -14.07 -7.39 13.81
C THR A 23 -15.52 -7.82 13.95
N SER A 24 -15.81 -9.13 13.93
CA SER A 24 -17.19 -9.66 14.01
C SER A 24 -18.01 -9.16 15.19
N PRO A 25 -17.47 -9.06 16.42
CA PRO A 25 -18.28 -8.60 17.56
C PRO A 25 -18.75 -7.16 17.36
N THR A 26 -17.85 -6.29 16.90
CA THR A 26 -18.15 -4.87 16.65
C THR A 26 -19.13 -4.70 15.50
N VAL A 27 -18.94 -5.45 14.40
CA VAL A 27 -19.85 -5.41 13.25
C VAL A 27 -21.25 -5.89 13.65
N LYS A 28 -21.37 -6.99 14.38
CA LYS A 28 -22.67 -7.51 14.86
C LYS A 28 -23.36 -6.52 15.81
N TRP A 29 -22.62 -5.86 16.67
CA TRP A 29 -23.18 -4.87 17.58
C TRP A 29 -23.74 -3.66 16.81
N ILE A 30 -23.01 -3.18 15.81
CA ILE A 30 -23.45 -2.09 14.93
C ILE A 30 -24.69 -2.52 14.15
N ASP A 31 -24.67 -3.71 13.53
CA ASP A 31 -25.78 -4.23 12.74
C ASP A 31 -27.06 -4.37 13.60
N ASN A 32 -26.98 -4.96 14.76
CA ASN A 32 -28.11 -5.09 15.71
C ASN A 32 -28.64 -3.73 16.14
N PHE A 33 -27.78 -2.74 16.34
CA PHE A 33 -28.20 -1.39 16.73
C PHE A 33 -29.04 -0.73 15.62
N PHE A 34 -28.65 -0.90 14.36
CA PHE A 34 -29.35 -0.30 13.23
C PHE A 34 -30.58 -1.08 12.78
N GLN A 35 -30.66 -2.40 13.00
CA GLN A 35 -31.86 -3.20 12.72
C GLN A 35 -33.09 -2.75 13.54
N GLN A 36 -32.90 -2.10 14.66
CA GLN A 36 -33.99 -1.58 15.50
C GLN A 36 -34.54 -0.22 15.04
N GLN A 37 -33.93 0.41 14.05
CA GLN A 37 -34.30 1.74 13.58
C GLN A 37 -35.10 1.65 12.28
N SER A 38 -36.40 1.99 12.34
CA SER A 38 -37.35 1.89 11.23
C SER A 38 -37.35 3.08 10.26
N PHE A 39 -36.39 4.01 10.32
CA PHE A 39 -36.45 5.31 9.63
C PHE A 39 -35.85 5.34 8.22
N LEU A 40 -34.94 4.47 7.88
CA LEU A 40 -34.36 4.25 6.54
C LEU A 40 -34.06 2.77 6.37
N ASP A 41 -33.99 2.30 5.10
CA ASP A 41 -33.41 0.98 4.84
C ASP A 41 -32.09 0.86 5.61
N HIS A 42 -32.08 0.02 6.66
CA HIS A 42 -30.93 -0.09 7.58
C HIS A 42 -29.61 -0.36 6.85
N TYR A 43 -29.65 -0.96 5.67
CA TYR A 43 -28.48 -1.17 4.82
C TYR A 43 -27.88 0.14 4.28
N ILE A 44 -28.72 1.10 3.90
CA ILE A 44 -28.27 2.41 3.42
C ILE A 44 -27.64 3.19 4.59
N LEU A 45 -28.25 3.15 5.76
CA LEU A 45 -27.72 3.79 6.96
C LEU A 45 -26.39 3.18 7.38
N LEU A 46 -26.28 1.85 7.39
CA LEU A 46 -25.05 1.12 7.63
C LEU A 46 -23.96 1.49 6.62
N LEU A 47 -24.29 1.59 5.34
CA LEU A 47 -23.36 1.99 4.30
C LEU A 47 -22.83 3.39 4.54
N ILE A 48 -23.69 4.36 4.85
CA ILE A 48 -23.30 5.76 5.11
C ILE A 48 -22.37 5.82 6.33
N VAL A 49 -22.73 5.12 7.42
CA VAL A 49 -21.92 5.06 8.64
C VAL A 49 -20.57 4.41 8.35
N ALA A 50 -20.54 3.27 7.65
CA ALA A 50 -19.31 2.59 7.28
C ALA A 50 -18.39 3.45 6.43
N LEU A 51 -18.92 4.14 5.41
CA LEU A 51 -18.15 5.07 4.57
C LEU A 51 -17.64 6.27 5.37
N THR A 52 -18.45 6.79 6.28
CA THR A 52 -18.05 7.90 7.16
C THR A 52 -16.89 7.49 8.08
N PHE A 53 -17.01 6.34 8.75
CA PHE A 53 -15.94 5.80 9.60
C PHE A 53 -14.68 5.51 8.79
N LEU A 54 -14.82 4.91 7.60
CA LEU A 54 -13.70 4.65 6.69
C LEU A 54 -12.98 5.96 6.34
N PHE A 55 -13.72 6.98 5.92
CA PHE A 55 -13.16 8.28 5.55
C PHE A 55 -12.41 8.96 6.71
N PHE A 56 -13.04 9.02 7.89
CA PHE A 56 -12.42 9.62 9.08
C PHE A 56 -11.20 8.82 9.55
N SER A 57 -11.28 7.49 9.51
CA SER A 57 -10.17 6.60 9.88
C SER A 57 -8.97 6.81 8.97
N LEU A 58 -9.18 6.80 7.64
CA LEU A 58 -8.13 7.04 6.66
C LEU A 58 -7.53 8.45 6.78
N ARG A 59 -8.37 9.47 6.96
CA ARG A 59 -7.91 10.85 7.15
C ARG A 59 -7.09 11.01 8.43
N SER A 60 -7.54 10.41 9.54
CA SER A 60 -6.84 10.48 10.82
C SER A 60 -5.52 9.73 10.77
N LEU A 61 -5.50 8.54 10.19
CA LEU A 61 -4.29 7.74 9.99
C LEU A 61 -3.26 8.49 9.12
N THR A 62 -3.71 9.04 7.99
CA THR A 62 -2.86 9.83 7.08
C THR A 62 -2.27 11.06 7.79
N LYS A 63 -3.10 11.80 8.57
CA LYS A 63 -2.65 12.96 9.33
C LYS A 63 -1.63 12.57 10.39
N LEU A 64 -1.87 11.48 11.13
CA LEU A 64 -0.98 10.98 12.17
C LEU A 64 0.39 10.59 11.56
N ILE A 65 0.38 9.80 10.50
CA ILE A 65 1.61 9.37 9.84
C ILE A 65 2.37 10.56 9.26
N ARG A 66 1.67 11.48 8.59
CA ARG A 66 2.30 12.70 8.06
C ARG A 66 2.95 13.53 9.17
N SER A 67 2.31 13.69 10.34
CA SER A 67 2.88 14.42 11.46
C SER A 67 4.09 13.72 12.07
N LEU A 68 4.06 12.39 12.18
CA LEU A 68 5.19 11.60 12.68
C LEU A 68 6.39 11.62 11.72
N VAL A 69 6.12 11.59 10.42
CA VAL A 69 7.15 11.58 9.37
C VAL A 69 7.80 12.95 9.23
N MET A 70 7.02 14.05 9.21
CA MET A 70 7.56 15.40 9.00
C MET A 70 8.33 15.97 10.19
N LEU A 71 8.01 15.56 11.43
CA LEU A 71 8.58 16.19 12.63
C LEU A 71 9.93 15.66 13.08
N ARG A 72 10.40 14.51 12.58
CA ARG A 72 11.63 13.88 13.10
C ARG A 72 12.57 13.26 12.05
N LEU A 73 12.30 13.41 10.75
CA LEU A 73 12.87 12.43 9.83
C LEU A 73 13.81 12.98 8.75
N GLU A 74 14.04 14.29 8.60
CA GLU A 74 14.96 14.78 7.56
C GLU A 74 16.35 14.13 7.69
N ASN A 75 16.92 14.12 8.88
CA ASN A 75 18.23 13.49 9.12
C ASN A 75 18.17 11.94 9.21
N PHE A 76 17.02 11.38 9.60
CA PHE A 76 16.84 9.94 9.74
C PHE A 76 16.59 9.25 8.39
N PHE A 77 15.92 9.94 7.47
CA PHE A 77 15.66 9.41 6.13
C PHE A 77 16.97 9.19 5.35
N ASP A 78 17.84 10.20 5.27
CA ASP A 78 19.05 10.11 4.47
C ASP A 78 20.06 9.10 5.06
N THR A 79 20.30 9.15 6.36
CA THR A 79 21.36 8.36 7.00
C THR A 79 20.99 6.91 7.25
N HIS A 80 19.71 6.57 7.45
CA HIS A 80 19.30 5.24 7.88
C HIS A 80 18.42 4.51 6.87
N ILE A 81 17.40 5.17 6.31
CA ILE A 81 16.41 4.54 5.43
C ILE A 81 16.97 4.37 4.02
N PHE A 82 17.50 5.43 3.43
CA PHE A 82 17.95 5.45 2.04
C PHE A 82 19.44 5.09 1.86
N LYS A 83 20.11 4.64 2.91
CA LYS A 83 21.51 4.21 2.85
C LYS A 83 21.76 3.05 1.89
N THR A 84 20.81 2.14 1.75
CA THR A 84 20.87 1.03 0.80
C THR A 84 19.51 0.80 0.16
N ALA A 85 19.52 0.33 -1.10
CA ALA A 85 18.29 0.01 -1.84
C ALA A 85 17.39 -0.98 -1.09
N ALA A 86 17.98 -2.00 -0.46
CA ALA A 86 17.22 -2.99 0.32
C ALA A 86 16.51 -2.35 1.52
N ARG A 87 17.16 -1.43 2.23
CA ARG A 87 16.53 -0.70 3.34
C ARG A 87 15.41 0.21 2.84
N ALA A 88 15.67 1.00 1.80
CA ALA A 88 14.63 1.86 1.21
C ALA A 88 13.40 1.03 0.79
N MET A 89 13.61 -0.11 0.12
CA MET A 89 12.54 -1.03 -0.27
C MET A 89 11.79 -1.57 0.94
N PHE A 90 12.50 -2.04 1.98
CA PHE A 90 11.89 -2.55 3.20
C PHE A 90 11.03 -1.48 3.90
N PHE A 91 11.53 -0.25 4.02
CA PHE A 91 10.76 0.85 4.59
C PHE A 91 9.55 1.23 3.73
N GLY A 92 9.67 1.19 2.40
CA GLY A 92 8.54 1.36 1.49
C GLY A 92 7.44 0.33 1.74
N VAL A 93 7.81 -0.95 1.93
CA VAL A 93 6.86 -2.02 2.31
C VAL A 93 6.16 -1.69 3.62
N ILE A 94 6.94 -1.43 4.69
CA ILE A 94 6.39 -1.21 6.03
C ILE A 94 5.46 0.01 6.06
N ILE A 95 5.90 1.14 5.51
CA ILE A 95 5.10 2.35 5.51
C ILE A 95 3.81 2.13 4.72
N THR A 96 3.87 1.45 3.57
CA THR A 96 2.66 1.19 2.78
C THR A 96 1.69 0.26 3.50
N ILE A 97 2.16 -0.77 4.21
CA ILE A 97 1.30 -1.64 5.02
C ILE A 97 0.60 -0.83 6.11
N LEU A 98 1.32 0.08 6.78
CA LEU A 98 0.77 0.92 7.85
C LEU A 98 -0.22 1.96 7.31
N VAL A 99 0.12 2.61 6.20
CA VAL A 99 -0.70 3.67 5.57
C VAL A 99 -1.84 3.08 4.74
N GLN A 100 -1.68 1.83 4.26
CA GLN A 100 -2.58 1.15 3.32
C GLN A 100 -2.75 1.91 1.98
N SER A 101 -1.75 2.73 1.62
CA SER A 101 -1.76 3.50 0.38
C SER A 101 -0.36 3.76 -0.11
N SER A 102 0.02 3.15 -1.23
CA SER A 102 1.31 3.39 -1.88
C SER A 102 1.43 4.81 -2.44
N SER A 103 0.33 5.40 -2.89
CA SER A 103 0.32 6.78 -3.39
C SER A 103 0.67 7.78 -2.29
N ILE A 104 0.12 7.60 -1.08
CA ILE A 104 0.49 8.42 0.08
C ILE A 104 1.94 8.16 0.46
N THR A 105 2.34 6.89 0.53
CA THR A 105 3.72 6.49 0.86
C THR A 105 4.72 7.14 -0.10
N THR A 106 4.50 7.04 -1.40
CA THR A 106 5.39 7.63 -2.40
C THR A 106 5.36 9.16 -2.40
N SER A 107 4.22 9.78 -2.12
CA SER A 107 4.13 11.25 -2.03
C SER A 107 4.92 11.85 -0.86
N LEU A 108 5.24 11.05 0.17
CA LEU A 108 6.07 11.52 1.30
C LEU A 108 7.51 11.83 0.90
N VAL A 109 8.06 11.15 -0.11
CA VAL A 109 9.43 11.36 -0.56
C VAL A 109 9.56 12.46 -1.62
N VAL A 110 8.44 12.91 -2.22
CA VAL A 110 8.45 13.97 -3.24
C VAL A 110 9.01 15.30 -2.71
N PRO A 111 8.60 15.83 -1.54
CA PRO A 111 9.21 17.04 -0.99
C PRO A 111 10.69 16.90 -0.68
N LEU A 112 11.14 15.71 -0.27
CA LEU A 112 12.54 15.43 0.02
C LEU A 112 13.39 15.41 -1.25
N ALA A 113 12.81 14.89 -2.34
CA ALA A 113 13.43 14.97 -3.67
C ALA A 113 13.50 16.42 -4.16
N GLY A 114 12.40 17.18 -4.02
CA GLY A 114 12.34 18.59 -4.42
C GLY A 114 13.31 19.48 -3.63
N ALA A 115 13.58 19.13 -2.37
CA ALA A 115 14.60 19.80 -1.54
C ALA A 115 16.04 19.34 -1.85
N GLY A 116 16.24 18.40 -2.78
CA GLY A 116 17.56 17.84 -3.10
C GLY A 116 18.15 16.92 -2.02
N ILE A 117 17.35 16.55 -1.00
CA ILE A 117 17.78 15.66 0.10
C ILE A 117 17.90 14.22 -0.40
N LEU A 118 17.00 13.79 -1.29
CA LEU A 118 16.98 12.44 -1.87
C LEU A 118 17.12 12.48 -3.38
N GLN A 119 17.93 11.56 -3.91
CA GLN A 119 18.06 11.34 -5.35
C GLN A 119 17.01 10.35 -5.86
N LEU A 120 16.63 10.44 -7.15
CA LEU A 120 15.70 9.51 -7.78
C LEU A 120 16.14 8.05 -7.65
N ARG A 121 17.43 7.79 -7.72
CA ARG A 121 18.00 6.44 -7.54
C ARG A 121 17.80 5.87 -6.13
N GLN A 122 17.67 6.72 -5.11
CA GLN A 122 17.35 6.30 -3.74
C GLN A 122 15.86 6.08 -3.56
N ILE A 123 15.04 6.91 -4.22
CA ILE A 123 13.58 6.86 -4.14
C ILE A 123 13.02 5.64 -4.89
N PHE A 124 13.62 5.25 -6.00
CA PHE A 124 13.12 4.14 -6.83
C PHE A 124 12.97 2.82 -6.07
N PRO A 125 13.97 2.30 -5.32
CA PRO A 125 13.76 1.10 -4.50
C PRO A 125 12.68 1.27 -3.43
N TYR A 126 12.52 2.45 -2.87
CA TYR A 126 11.43 2.74 -1.92
C TYR A 126 10.05 2.60 -2.58
N THR A 127 9.87 3.09 -3.81
CA THR A 127 8.62 2.93 -4.56
C THR A 127 8.34 1.48 -4.93
N LEU A 128 9.36 0.69 -5.26
CA LEU A 128 9.21 -0.76 -5.46
C LEU A 128 8.74 -1.45 -4.18
N GLY A 129 9.29 -1.06 -3.04
CA GLY A 129 8.83 -1.52 -1.73
C GLY A 129 7.37 -1.14 -1.47
N ALA A 130 6.98 0.09 -1.80
CA ALA A 130 5.59 0.53 -1.65
C ALA A 130 4.63 -0.31 -2.51
N ASN A 131 5.02 -0.74 -3.69
CA ASN A 131 4.23 -1.65 -4.53
C ASN A 131 4.06 -3.04 -3.86
N ILE A 132 5.13 -3.60 -3.30
CA ILE A 132 5.04 -4.85 -2.53
C ILE A 132 4.09 -4.64 -1.34
N GLY A 133 4.22 -3.54 -0.60
CA GLY A 133 3.35 -3.20 0.53
C GLY A 133 1.87 -3.19 0.16
N THR A 134 1.53 -2.65 -1.02
CA THR A 134 0.15 -2.67 -1.55
C THR A 134 -0.34 -4.11 -1.78
N THR A 135 0.50 -4.99 -2.30
CA THR A 135 0.10 -6.39 -2.51
C THR A 135 -0.05 -7.15 -1.19
N VAL A 136 0.75 -6.82 -0.19
CA VAL A 136 0.55 -7.36 1.18
C VAL A 136 -0.77 -6.88 1.77
N THR A 137 -1.12 -5.59 1.62
CA THR A 137 -2.43 -5.09 2.08
C THR A 137 -3.60 -5.74 1.34
N SER A 138 -3.46 -5.98 0.04
CA SER A 138 -4.44 -6.72 -0.77
C SER A 138 -4.60 -8.17 -0.30
N LEU A 139 -3.48 -8.81 0.09
CA LEU A 139 -3.49 -10.16 0.67
C LEU A 139 -4.26 -10.17 2.00
N LEU A 140 -3.98 -9.22 2.90
CA LEU A 140 -4.69 -9.08 4.16
C LEU A 140 -6.19 -8.86 3.94
N ALA A 141 -6.57 -7.99 2.99
CA ALA A 141 -7.96 -7.75 2.63
C ALA A 141 -8.66 -8.99 2.06
N SER A 142 -7.97 -9.78 1.23
CA SER A 142 -8.50 -11.01 0.66
C SER A 142 -8.83 -12.08 1.71
N MET A 143 -8.10 -12.08 2.83
CA MET A 143 -8.36 -13.00 3.94
C MET A 143 -9.69 -12.73 4.65
N VAL A 144 -10.24 -11.52 4.52
CA VAL A 144 -11.55 -11.16 5.10
C VAL A 144 -12.69 -11.81 4.34
N SER A 145 -12.55 -12.03 3.03
CA SER A 145 -13.60 -12.60 2.18
C SER A 145 -13.98 -14.04 2.56
N GLY A 146 -13.04 -14.80 3.13
CA GLY A 146 -13.23 -16.22 3.48
C GLY A 146 -13.34 -17.14 2.26
N THR A 147 -13.04 -16.66 1.04
CA THR A 147 -13.06 -17.43 -0.21
C THR A 147 -11.67 -17.51 -0.82
N ILE A 148 -11.43 -18.57 -1.59
CA ILE A 148 -10.09 -18.86 -2.15
C ILE A 148 -9.75 -17.93 -3.33
N ALA A 149 -10.73 -17.53 -4.12
CA ALA A 149 -10.49 -16.77 -5.34
C ALA A 149 -9.78 -15.41 -5.11
N PRO A 150 -10.23 -14.52 -4.19
CA PRO A 150 -9.51 -13.28 -3.87
C PRO A 150 -8.11 -13.53 -3.32
N LEU A 151 -7.93 -14.58 -2.50
CA LEU A 151 -6.64 -14.95 -1.94
C LEU A 151 -5.66 -15.36 -3.04
N SER A 152 -6.11 -16.15 -4.02
CA SER A 152 -5.28 -16.57 -5.16
C SER A 152 -4.83 -15.38 -6.00
N VAL A 153 -5.72 -14.43 -6.28
CA VAL A 153 -5.38 -13.22 -7.03
C VAL A 153 -4.37 -12.35 -6.26
N ALA A 154 -4.58 -12.17 -4.96
CA ALA A 154 -3.68 -11.37 -4.12
C ALA A 154 -2.29 -12.01 -4.03
N LEU A 155 -2.21 -13.34 -3.89
CA LEU A 155 -0.94 -14.09 -3.91
C LEU A 155 -0.24 -14.00 -5.27
N ALA A 156 -0.98 -14.15 -6.37
CA ALA A 156 -0.40 -14.00 -7.71
C ALA A 156 0.19 -12.59 -7.91
N HIS A 157 -0.51 -11.55 -7.44
CA HIS A 157 -0.03 -10.17 -7.52
C HIS A 157 1.23 -9.96 -6.65
N LEU A 158 1.25 -10.48 -5.43
CA LEU A 158 2.42 -10.41 -4.55
C LEU A 158 3.63 -11.11 -5.19
N LEU A 159 3.45 -12.33 -5.67
CA LEU A 159 4.50 -13.11 -6.33
C LEU A 159 5.01 -12.43 -7.61
N PHE A 160 4.11 -11.84 -8.41
CA PHE A 160 4.49 -11.07 -9.58
C PHE A 160 5.45 -9.92 -9.22
N ASN A 161 5.15 -9.14 -8.18
CA ASN A 161 6.04 -8.06 -7.74
C ASN A 161 7.37 -8.59 -7.20
N ILE A 162 7.35 -9.65 -6.38
CA ILE A 162 8.58 -10.24 -5.81
C ILE A 162 9.47 -10.79 -6.93
N PHE A 163 8.91 -11.60 -7.84
CA PHE A 163 9.67 -12.18 -8.95
C PHE A 163 10.12 -11.12 -9.96
N GLY A 164 9.26 -10.14 -10.28
CA GLY A 164 9.61 -9.03 -11.15
C GLY A 164 10.80 -8.24 -10.61
N ILE A 165 10.77 -7.91 -9.33
CA ILE A 165 11.89 -7.21 -8.69
C ILE A 165 13.12 -8.14 -8.61
N GLY A 166 12.95 -9.40 -8.17
CA GLY A 166 14.04 -10.36 -8.05
C GLY A 166 14.76 -10.65 -9.36
N LEU A 167 14.03 -10.64 -10.48
CA LEU A 167 14.58 -10.88 -11.81
C LEU A 167 15.23 -9.61 -12.41
N LEU A 168 14.58 -8.45 -12.26
CA LEU A 168 15.01 -7.22 -12.94
C LEU A 168 16.01 -6.41 -12.13
N TRP A 169 15.93 -6.44 -10.79
CA TRP A 169 16.77 -5.66 -9.90
C TRP A 169 18.28 -5.96 -10.03
N PRO A 170 18.73 -7.24 -10.17
CA PRO A 170 20.15 -7.56 -10.32
C PRO A 170 20.76 -7.02 -11.61
N ILE A 171 19.94 -6.73 -12.64
CA ILE A 171 20.39 -6.24 -13.95
C ILE A 171 20.47 -4.72 -13.90
N GLU A 172 21.66 -4.16 -13.64
CA GLU A 172 21.88 -2.72 -13.48
C GLU A 172 21.33 -1.89 -14.65
N LYS A 173 21.53 -2.36 -15.88
CA LYS A 173 21.07 -1.66 -17.09
C LYS A 173 19.54 -1.51 -17.10
N ILE A 174 18.80 -2.51 -16.64
CA ILE A 174 17.34 -2.49 -16.62
C ILE A 174 16.85 -1.68 -15.41
N ARG A 175 17.47 -1.89 -14.26
CA ARG A 175 17.15 -1.19 -13.01
C ARG A 175 17.24 0.33 -13.13
N ASP A 176 18.22 0.83 -13.90
CA ASP A 176 18.47 2.26 -14.06
C ASP A 176 17.56 2.92 -15.09
N ILE A 177 16.86 2.17 -15.95
CA ILE A 177 15.98 2.72 -17.00
C ILE A 177 14.92 3.67 -16.43
N PRO A 178 14.11 3.31 -15.41
CA PRO A 178 13.06 4.19 -14.92
C PRO A 178 13.60 5.50 -14.36
N ALA A 179 14.72 5.47 -13.64
CA ALA A 179 15.36 6.67 -13.10
C ALA A 179 15.86 7.59 -14.23
N LYS A 180 16.55 7.04 -15.23
CA LYS A 180 17.03 7.80 -16.37
C LYS A 180 15.90 8.41 -17.20
N LEU A 181 14.81 7.68 -17.39
CA LEU A 181 13.62 8.20 -18.08
C LEU A 181 12.99 9.36 -17.30
N ALA A 182 12.89 9.24 -15.98
CA ALA A 182 12.35 10.30 -15.12
C ALA A 182 13.27 11.54 -15.15
N GLU A 183 14.59 11.37 -15.08
CA GLU A 183 15.57 12.44 -15.19
C GLU A 183 15.44 13.16 -16.55
N SER A 184 15.45 12.41 -17.66
CA SER A 184 15.29 12.97 -19.01
C SER A 184 13.96 13.69 -19.20
N PHE A 185 12.89 13.17 -18.61
CA PHE A 185 11.59 13.84 -18.66
C PHE A 185 11.60 15.15 -17.85
N ALA A 186 12.20 15.15 -16.67
CA ALA A 186 12.31 16.34 -15.82
C ALA A 186 13.14 17.45 -16.49
N GLU A 187 14.27 17.10 -17.12
CA GLU A 187 15.08 18.04 -17.90
C GLU A 187 14.27 18.71 -19.02
N ARG A 188 13.57 17.89 -19.82
CA ARG A 188 12.72 18.42 -20.92
C ARG A 188 11.56 19.27 -20.42
N ALA A 189 10.97 18.89 -19.27
CA ALA A 189 9.88 19.65 -18.66
C ALA A 189 10.37 21.00 -18.12
N SER A 190 11.58 21.07 -17.58
CA SER A 190 12.16 22.32 -17.08
C SER A 190 12.55 23.31 -18.19
N GLU A 191 12.91 22.81 -19.37
CA GLU A 191 13.23 23.62 -20.54
C GLU A 191 12.00 24.17 -21.27
N ASN A 192 10.87 23.51 -21.17
CA ASN A 192 9.63 23.89 -21.84
C ASN A 192 8.69 24.64 -20.87
N LYS A 193 8.53 25.95 -21.08
CA LYS A 193 7.57 26.81 -20.34
C LYS A 193 6.09 26.40 -20.46
N ILE A 194 5.79 25.34 -21.24
CA ILE A 194 4.43 24.79 -21.43
C ILE A 194 4.02 23.91 -20.23
N PHE A 195 4.99 23.39 -19.47
CA PHE A 195 4.72 22.66 -18.24
C PHE A 195 4.98 23.57 -17.04
N PRO A 196 3.95 24.20 -16.46
CA PRO A 196 4.14 24.95 -15.20
C PRO A 196 4.50 23.96 -14.10
N ILE A 197 5.67 24.14 -13.53
CA ILE A 197 6.12 23.48 -12.31
C ILE A 197 5.56 24.22 -11.12
#